data_4ca2b00d62aba348cbbcda4fcf028de2
#
_entry.id   4ca2b00d62aba348cbbcda4fcf028de2
#
_cell.length_a   1.000
_cell.length_b   1.000
_cell.length_c   1.000
_cell.angle_alpha   90.00
_cell.angle_beta   90.00
_cell.angle_gamma   90.00
#
_symmetry.space_group_name_H-M   'P 1'
#
loop_
_entity.id
_entity.type
_entity.pdbx_description
1 polymer ?
#
loop_
_entity_poly.entity_id
_entity_poly.type
_entity_poly.pdbx_seq_one_letter_code
_entity_poly.pdbx_strand_id
1 'polypeptide(L)'
;VRWEGSSDRACLDSCRTARILFVSRDDSRIEVTVNDRDNRTFDIEGSPAVRQIVVHDDIRSLSFKVLSGAAGAIGYGAIFESAPGVVVDNYSIRSNNGQAMFWTSPTVNAQINEMLGYDLVILQYGLNILEPGIRSFAKYGEQIEKMIAYVRQCFPGAAVLVLGVSDRSVKTDAGFEPMDAIPHML
;
A
#
# COMPACT_ATOMS: atom_id res chain seq x y z
N VAL A 1 -7.83 -13.66 -10.71
CA VAL A 1 -8.19 -12.94 -9.46
C VAL A 1 -9.57 -12.32 -9.66
N ARG A 2 -10.41 -12.36 -8.63
CA ARG A 2 -11.76 -11.78 -8.64
C ARG A 2 -11.95 -10.90 -7.41
N TRP A 3 -12.56 -9.74 -7.61
CA TRP A 3 -13.13 -8.87 -6.59
C TRP A 3 -14.64 -8.84 -6.73
N GLU A 4 -15.36 -8.71 -5.62
CA GLU A 4 -16.80 -8.55 -5.57
C GLU A 4 -17.16 -7.54 -4.48
N GLY A 5 -18.06 -6.61 -4.80
CA GLY A 5 -18.58 -5.63 -3.86
C GLY A 5 -19.32 -6.29 -2.70
N SER A 6 -19.35 -5.64 -1.55
CA SER A 6 -20.08 -6.12 -0.37
C SER A 6 -21.28 -5.21 -0.08
N SER A 7 -22.44 -5.80 0.03
CA SER A 7 -23.66 -5.10 0.45
C SER A 7 -23.74 -4.86 1.97
N ASP A 8 -22.82 -5.48 2.75
CA ASP A 8 -22.84 -5.40 4.21
C ASP A 8 -22.37 -4.05 4.75
N ARG A 9 -21.77 -3.23 3.88
CA ARG A 9 -21.28 -1.88 4.23
C ARG A 9 -21.68 -0.90 3.15
N ALA A 10 -22.23 0.22 3.54
CA ALA A 10 -22.51 1.33 2.65
C ALA A 10 -21.25 1.73 1.85
N CYS A 11 -21.42 2.00 0.57
CA CYS A 11 -20.36 2.42 -0.37
C CYS A 11 -19.34 1.34 -0.78
N LEU A 12 -19.52 0.07 -0.39
CA LEU A 12 -18.66 -1.04 -0.82
C LEU A 12 -19.35 -2.04 -1.75
N ASP A 13 -20.59 -1.79 -2.13
CA ASP A 13 -21.38 -2.64 -3.02
C ASP A 13 -21.01 -2.47 -4.51
N SER A 14 -20.56 -1.29 -4.89
CA SER A 14 -20.09 -0.99 -6.24
C SER A 14 -19.02 0.11 -6.25
N CYS A 15 -18.30 0.25 -7.36
CA CYS A 15 -17.39 1.35 -7.63
C CYS A 15 -17.54 1.85 -9.08
N ARG A 16 -17.02 3.05 -9.34
CA ARG A 16 -17.07 3.69 -10.67
C ARG A 16 -15.81 3.49 -11.49
N THR A 17 -14.70 3.24 -10.83
CA THR A 17 -13.40 3.08 -11.47
C THR A 17 -12.65 1.94 -10.81
N ALA A 18 -12.09 1.05 -11.61
CA ALA A 18 -11.14 0.07 -11.18
C ALA A 18 -9.81 0.28 -11.90
N ARG A 19 -8.70 0.26 -11.17
CA ARG A 19 -7.34 0.34 -11.70
C ARG A 19 -6.62 -0.94 -11.34
N ILE A 20 -6.09 -1.65 -12.33
CA ILE A 20 -5.32 -2.90 -12.14
C ILE A 20 -3.86 -2.58 -12.43
N LEU A 21 -3.00 -2.68 -11.43
CA LEU A 21 -1.58 -2.37 -11.51
C LEU A 21 -0.77 -3.64 -11.75
N PHE A 22 0.08 -3.65 -12.77
CA PHE A 22 0.88 -4.82 -13.13
C PHE A 22 2.15 -4.44 -13.91
N VAL A 23 3.05 -5.41 -14.02
CA VAL A 23 4.14 -5.45 -15.00
C VAL A 23 3.92 -6.67 -15.90
N SER A 24 4.15 -6.54 -17.19
CA SER A 24 4.28 -7.67 -18.08
C SER A 24 5.57 -7.50 -18.89
N ARG A 25 6.58 -8.31 -18.60
CA ARG A 25 7.90 -8.23 -19.28
C ARG A 25 7.84 -8.71 -20.71
N ASP A 26 6.96 -9.66 -20.97
CA ASP A 26 6.71 -10.23 -22.29
C ASP A 26 5.33 -9.77 -22.79
N ASP A 27 5.11 -9.88 -24.09
CA ASP A 27 3.79 -9.65 -24.69
C ASP A 27 2.76 -10.55 -24.02
N SER A 28 1.66 -9.96 -23.61
CA SER A 28 0.61 -10.69 -22.92
C SER A 28 -0.77 -10.27 -23.36
N ARG A 29 -1.72 -11.18 -23.18
CA ARG A 29 -3.14 -10.90 -23.37
C ARG A 29 -3.87 -11.07 -22.05
N ILE A 30 -4.58 -10.02 -21.67
CA ILE A 30 -5.28 -9.93 -20.39
C ILE A 30 -6.77 -9.76 -20.66
N GLU A 31 -7.59 -10.56 -19.98
CA GLU A 31 -9.04 -10.42 -19.96
C GLU A 31 -9.49 -9.82 -18.62
N VAL A 32 -10.31 -8.80 -18.70
CA VAL A 32 -11.02 -8.21 -17.56
C VAL A 32 -12.51 -8.43 -17.77
N THR A 33 -13.16 -9.11 -16.85
CA THR A 33 -14.61 -9.33 -16.88
C THR A 33 -15.28 -8.45 -15.84
N VAL A 34 -16.21 -7.61 -16.28
CA VAL A 34 -16.99 -6.71 -15.42
C VAL A 34 -18.40 -7.29 -15.23
N ASN A 35 -18.84 -7.37 -13.98
CA ASN A 35 -20.19 -7.82 -13.60
C ASN A 35 -20.57 -9.21 -14.18
N ASP A 36 -19.55 -10.10 -14.32
CA ASP A 36 -19.68 -11.47 -14.84
C ASP A 36 -20.27 -11.59 -16.26
N ARG A 37 -20.29 -10.51 -17.04
CA ARG A 37 -20.94 -10.47 -18.36
C ARG A 37 -20.18 -9.69 -19.42
N ASP A 38 -19.45 -8.64 -19.04
CA ASP A 38 -18.74 -7.78 -20.00
C ASP A 38 -17.24 -8.15 -19.99
N ASN A 39 -16.82 -8.87 -21.03
CA ASN A 39 -15.43 -9.31 -21.20
C ASN A 39 -14.70 -8.32 -22.09
N ARG A 40 -13.67 -7.70 -21.54
CA ARG A 40 -12.76 -6.77 -22.24
C ARG A 40 -11.38 -7.39 -22.31
N THR A 41 -10.83 -7.48 -23.51
CA THR A 41 -9.51 -8.07 -23.75
C THR A 41 -8.52 -6.95 -24.09
N PHE A 42 -7.32 -7.01 -23.50
CA PHE A 42 -6.23 -6.07 -23.69
C PHE A 42 -5.00 -6.83 -24.18
N ASP A 43 -4.48 -6.43 -25.34
CA ASP A 43 -3.17 -6.87 -25.81
C ASP A 43 -2.12 -5.91 -25.25
N ILE A 44 -1.18 -6.45 -24.49
CA ILE A 44 -0.16 -5.70 -23.75
C ILE A 44 1.19 -6.03 -24.35
N GLU A 45 1.87 -5.01 -24.87
CA GLU A 45 3.26 -5.12 -25.31
C GLU A 45 4.19 -5.29 -24.10
N GLY A 46 5.18 -6.16 -24.21
CA GLY A 46 6.14 -6.43 -23.15
C GLY A 46 6.93 -5.19 -22.70
N SER A 47 7.01 -4.97 -21.38
CA SER A 47 7.75 -3.85 -20.79
C SER A 47 8.10 -4.12 -19.33
N PRO A 48 9.28 -3.70 -18.85
CA PRO A 48 9.63 -3.77 -17.44
C PRO A 48 8.96 -2.67 -16.58
N ALA A 49 8.27 -1.71 -17.19
CA ALA A 49 7.60 -0.63 -16.49
C ALA A 49 6.26 -1.10 -15.88
N VAL A 50 5.89 -0.51 -14.74
CA VAL A 50 4.56 -0.68 -14.17
C VAL A 50 3.53 -0.03 -15.09
N ARG A 51 2.45 -0.74 -15.33
CA ARG A 51 1.31 -0.29 -16.15
C ARG A 51 0.01 -0.46 -15.38
N GLN A 52 -1.04 0.17 -15.89
CA GLN A 52 -2.39 -0.01 -15.38
C GLN A 52 -3.38 -0.28 -16.51
N ILE A 53 -4.37 -1.12 -16.21
CA ILE A 53 -5.63 -1.18 -16.94
C ILE A 53 -6.66 -0.41 -16.12
N VAL A 54 -7.32 0.57 -16.73
CA VAL A 54 -8.37 1.37 -16.10
C VAL A 54 -9.72 0.99 -16.69
N VAL A 55 -10.66 0.67 -15.83
CA VAL A 55 -12.03 0.33 -16.21
C VAL A 55 -12.98 1.33 -15.56
N HIS A 56 -13.82 1.99 -16.36
CA HIS A 56 -14.88 2.86 -15.90
C HIS A 56 -16.23 2.20 -16.17
N ASP A 57 -17.03 1.95 -15.13
CA ASP A 57 -18.35 1.35 -15.21
C ASP A 57 -19.09 1.45 -13.86
N ASP A 58 -20.31 0.92 -13.77
CA ASP A 58 -20.93 0.57 -12.48
C ASP A 58 -20.46 -0.85 -12.08
N ILE A 59 -19.31 -0.93 -11.41
CA ILE A 59 -18.59 -2.18 -11.18
C ILE A 59 -19.03 -2.78 -9.84
N ARG A 60 -19.72 -3.92 -9.89
CA ARG A 60 -20.10 -4.72 -8.71
C ARG A 60 -19.23 -5.95 -8.53
N SER A 61 -18.71 -6.47 -9.65
CA SER A 61 -17.68 -7.50 -9.63
C SER A 61 -16.68 -7.26 -10.76
N LEU A 62 -15.42 -7.62 -10.50
CA LEU A 62 -14.35 -7.55 -11.47
C LEU A 62 -13.50 -8.81 -11.38
N SER A 63 -13.25 -9.47 -12.49
CA SER A 63 -12.24 -10.52 -12.57
C SER A 63 -11.14 -10.15 -13.56
N PHE A 64 -9.94 -10.60 -13.25
CA PHE A 64 -8.72 -10.39 -14.02
C PHE A 64 -8.08 -11.73 -14.31
N LYS A 65 -7.79 -11.98 -15.58
CA LYS A 65 -7.20 -13.23 -16.05
C LYS A 65 -6.14 -12.97 -17.11
N VAL A 66 -4.95 -13.52 -16.96
CA VAL A 66 -3.92 -13.52 -17.99
C VAL A 66 -4.19 -14.71 -18.90
N LEU A 67 -4.49 -14.45 -20.17
CA LEU A 67 -4.80 -15.46 -21.17
C LEU A 67 -3.53 -16.04 -21.80
N SER A 68 -2.52 -15.19 -22.03
CA SER A 68 -1.21 -15.58 -22.54
C SER A 68 -0.12 -14.65 -22.00
N GLY A 69 1.15 -15.08 -22.02
CA GLY A 69 2.28 -14.30 -21.52
C GLY A 69 2.38 -14.26 -19.97
N ALA A 70 1.76 -15.21 -19.28
CA ALA A 70 1.67 -15.18 -17.80
C ALA A 70 3.04 -15.29 -17.10
N ALA A 71 4.04 -15.91 -17.71
CA ALA A 71 5.37 -16.09 -17.11
C ALA A 71 6.10 -14.76 -16.86
N GLY A 72 5.85 -13.74 -17.68
CA GLY A 72 6.42 -12.39 -17.55
C GLY A 72 5.54 -11.43 -16.77
N ALA A 73 4.35 -11.85 -16.30
CA ALA A 73 3.36 -10.97 -15.68
C ALA A 73 3.43 -11.01 -14.15
N ILE A 74 3.47 -9.82 -13.53
CA ILE A 74 3.43 -9.64 -12.07
C ILE A 74 2.31 -8.65 -11.76
N GLY A 75 1.27 -9.09 -11.06
CA GLY A 75 0.20 -8.22 -10.55
C GLY A 75 0.59 -7.60 -9.21
N TYR A 76 0.47 -6.29 -9.08
CA TYR A 76 0.71 -5.58 -7.82
C TYR A 76 -0.57 -5.39 -7.01
N GLY A 77 -1.70 -5.22 -7.66
CA GLY A 77 -2.98 -5.05 -6.99
C GLY A 77 -4.04 -4.41 -7.88
N ALA A 78 -5.21 -4.19 -7.27
CA ALA A 78 -6.28 -3.44 -7.89
C ALA A 78 -6.84 -2.41 -6.90
N ILE A 79 -7.23 -1.25 -7.42
CA ILE A 79 -7.77 -0.13 -6.67
C ILE A 79 -9.18 0.14 -7.19
N PHE A 80 -10.11 0.33 -6.27
CA PHE A 80 -11.53 0.53 -6.56
C PHE A 80 -11.98 1.86 -5.97
N GLU A 81 -12.47 2.77 -6.84
CA GLU A 81 -12.80 4.15 -6.49
C GLU A 81 -14.20 4.50 -7.00
N SER A 82 -14.95 5.33 -6.27
CA SER A 82 -16.31 5.72 -6.65
C SER A 82 -16.47 7.18 -6.98
N ALA A 83 -15.78 8.08 -6.29
CA ALA A 83 -15.95 9.53 -6.46
C ALA A 83 -14.64 10.27 -6.13
N PRO A 84 -14.48 11.52 -6.61
CA PRO A 84 -13.42 12.40 -6.13
C PRO A 84 -13.55 12.64 -4.62
N GLY A 85 -12.42 12.70 -3.93
CA GLY A 85 -12.39 12.90 -2.49
C GLY A 85 -11.00 12.72 -1.92
N VAL A 86 -10.91 12.52 -0.61
CA VAL A 86 -9.68 12.12 0.06
C VAL A 86 -9.59 10.60 0.05
N VAL A 87 -8.51 10.08 -0.51
CA VAL A 87 -8.20 8.65 -0.51
C VAL A 87 -7.14 8.38 0.55
N VAL A 88 -7.37 7.40 1.38
CA VAL A 88 -6.41 6.97 2.41
C VAL A 88 -6.12 5.49 2.24
N ASP A 89 -4.87 5.19 1.88
CA ASP A 89 -4.38 3.83 1.75
C ASP A 89 -3.59 3.41 2.99
N ASN A 90 -3.84 2.23 3.49
CA ASN A 90 -3.16 1.69 4.66
C ASN A 90 -2.15 0.63 4.24
N TYR A 91 -0.86 0.98 4.32
CA TYR A 91 0.27 0.08 4.04
C TYR A 91 0.86 -0.56 5.30
N SER A 92 0.18 -0.48 6.44
CA SER A 92 0.69 -1.04 7.67
C SER A 92 0.70 -2.57 7.64
N ILE A 93 1.79 -3.15 8.15
CA ILE A 93 1.96 -4.59 8.35
C ILE A 93 2.14 -4.82 9.84
N ARG A 94 1.34 -5.72 10.41
CA ARG A 94 1.39 -6.06 11.83
C ARG A 94 2.80 -6.52 12.23
N SER A 95 3.25 -6.11 13.41
CA SER A 95 4.56 -6.48 14.00
C SER A 95 5.76 -6.01 13.18
N ASN A 96 5.62 -4.97 12.37
CA ASN A 96 6.67 -4.40 11.56
C ASN A 96 7.27 -3.15 12.25
N ASN A 97 8.59 -3.05 12.19
CA ASN A 97 9.35 -1.89 12.67
C ASN A 97 9.74 -0.91 11.55
N GLY A 98 9.14 -1.05 10.36
CA GLY A 98 9.39 -0.24 9.18
C GLY A 98 10.41 -0.83 8.20
N GLN A 99 11.19 -1.83 8.58
CA GLN A 99 12.22 -2.39 7.68
C GLN A 99 11.65 -3.09 6.44
N ALA A 100 10.41 -3.62 6.51
CA ALA A 100 9.80 -4.28 5.37
C ALA A 100 9.54 -3.35 4.17
N MET A 101 9.48 -2.02 4.38
CA MET A 101 9.33 -1.09 3.26
C MET A 101 10.50 -1.16 2.27
N PHE A 102 11.72 -1.48 2.73
CA PHE A 102 12.90 -1.58 1.89
C PHE A 102 12.93 -2.83 0.98
N TRP A 103 11.99 -3.76 1.16
CA TRP A 103 11.88 -4.95 0.31
C TRP A 103 11.32 -4.64 -1.07
N THR A 104 10.60 -3.53 -1.22
CA THR A 104 10.06 -3.09 -2.50
C THR A 104 11.03 -2.14 -3.19
N SER A 105 11.19 -2.28 -4.49
CA SER A 105 12.02 -1.36 -5.28
C SER A 105 11.46 0.06 -5.24
N PRO A 106 12.28 1.08 -4.90
CA PRO A 106 11.82 2.47 -4.96
C PRO A 106 11.39 2.89 -6.37
N THR A 107 12.00 2.32 -7.42
CA THR A 107 11.60 2.57 -8.81
C THR A 107 10.17 2.11 -9.10
N VAL A 108 9.79 0.91 -8.61
CA VAL A 108 8.43 0.38 -8.77
C VAL A 108 7.43 1.27 -8.02
N ASN A 109 7.76 1.63 -6.77
CA ASN A 109 6.90 2.52 -5.98
C ASN A 109 6.75 3.91 -6.62
N ALA A 110 7.82 4.47 -7.20
CA ALA A 110 7.74 5.74 -7.90
C ALA A 110 6.82 5.68 -9.12
N GLN A 111 6.91 4.62 -9.93
CA GLN A 111 6.01 4.40 -11.07
C GLN A 111 4.55 4.23 -10.65
N ILE A 112 4.30 3.53 -9.54
CA ILE A 112 2.95 3.41 -8.97
C ILE A 112 2.45 4.78 -8.50
N ASN A 113 3.31 5.56 -7.83
CA ASN A 113 2.96 6.91 -7.38
C ASN A 113 2.64 7.87 -8.54
N GLU A 114 3.32 7.78 -9.67
CA GLU A 114 2.98 8.55 -10.87
C GLU A 114 1.54 8.31 -11.34
N MET A 115 1.01 7.12 -11.10
CA MET A 115 -0.37 6.76 -11.46
C MET A 115 -1.39 7.16 -10.39
N LEU A 116 -1.02 7.13 -9.10
CA LEU A 116 -1.92 7.34 -7.96
C LEU A 116 -1.86 8.75 -7.40
N GLY A 117 -0.70 9.41 -7.44
CA GLY A 117 -0.54 10.80 -7.06
C GLY A 117 -0.74 11.07 -5.58
N TYR A 118 0.01 10.41 -4.69
CA TYR A 118 -0.07 10.66 -3.26
C TYR A 118 0.47 12.04 -2.90
N ASP A 119 -0.31 12.81 -2.13
CA ASP A 119 0.06 14.14 -1.63
C ASP A 119 0.76 14.07 -0.26
N LEU A 120 0.48 13.03 0.52
CA LEU A 120 1.00 12.87 1.88
C LEU A 120 1.31 11.40 2.18
N VAL A 121 2.49 11.16 2.75
CA VAL A 121 2.87 9.88 3.36
C VAL A 121 3.03 10.07 4.86
N ILE A 122 2.31 9.26 5.65
CA ILE A 122 2.38 9.27 7.11
C ILE A 122 3.17 8.05 7.58
N LEU A 123 4.28 8.28 8.28
CA LEU A 123 5.09 7.24 8.91
C LEU A 123 4.81 7.21 10.41
N GLN A 124 4.30 6.08 10.91
CA GLN A 124 4.09 5.84 12.33
C GLN A 124 4.68 4.49 12.72
N TYR A 125 5.87 4.51 13.26
CA TYR A 125 6.61 3.34 13.71
C TYR A 125 7.17 3.57 15.11
N GLY A 126 7.67 2.51 15.74
CA GLY A 126 8.40 2.59 17.00
C GLY A 126 7.84 1.74 18.13
N LEU A 127 6.51 1.53 18.20
CA LEU A 127 5.89 0.74 19.27
C LEU A 127 6.45 -0.69 19.36
N ASN A 128 6.87 -1.28 18.25
CA ASN A 128 7.40 -2.65 18.20
C ASN A 128 8.85 -2.79 18.65
N ILE A 129 9.53 -1.67 18.92
CA ILE A 129 10.92 -1.66 19.46
C ILE A 129 11.00 -1.14 20.88
N LEU A 130 9.86 -0.72 21.46
CA LEU A 130 9.81 -0.25 22.83
C LEU A 130 9.92 -1.45 23.79
N GLU A 131 10.94 -1.41 24.65
CA GLU A 131 11.13 -2.36 25.74
C GLU A 131 11.42 -1.59 27.05
N PRO A 132 11.01 -2.12 28.22
CA PRO A 132 11.31 -1.49 29.50
C PRO A 132 12.82 -1.26 29.69
N GLY A 133 13.19 -0.12 30.23
CA GLY A 133 14.59 0.19 30.53
C GLY A 133 15.43 0.74 29.40
N ILE A 134 14.92 0.80 28.16
CA ILE A 134 15.62 1.47 27.05
C ILE A 134 15.63 2.98 27.30
N ARG A 135 16.81 3.61 27.19
CA ARG A 135 17.02 5.04 27.39
C ARG A 135 17.57 5.77 26.16
N SER A 136 17.93 5.06 25.10
CA SER A 136 18.46 5.65 23.88
C SER A 136 17.93 4.96 22.65
N PHE A 137 17.41 5.75 21.75
CA PHE A 137 16.86 5.33 20.46
C PHE A 137 17.65 5.88 19.25
N ALA A 138 18.91 6.27 19.46
CA ALA A 138 19.75 6.87 18.39
C ALA A 138 19.79 6.01 17.12
N LYS A 139 20.02 4.69 17.26
CA LYS A 139 20.03 3.76 16.11
C LYS A 139 18.66 3.68 15.40
N TYR A 140 17.58 3.87 16.14
CA TYR A 140 16.26 3.89 15.56
C TYR A 140 15.99 5.22 14.85
N GLY A 141 16.51 6.33 15.37
CA GLY A 141 16.50 7.62 14.67
C GLY A 141 17.15 7.53 13.30
N GLU A 142 18.35 6.93 13.21
CA GLU A 142 19.01 6.65 11.92
C GLU A 142 18.16 5.79 10.98
N GLN A 143 17.40 4.84 11.53
CA GLN A 143 16.48 4.03 10.72
C GLN A 143 15.29 4.86 10.19
N ILE A 144 14.71 5.74 11.00
CA ILE A 144 13.66 6.67 10.57
C ILE A 144 14.17 7.60 9.46
N GLU A 145 15.39 8.11 9.57
CA GLU A 145 16.01 8.92 8.51
C GLU A 145 16.11 8.15 7.18
N LYS A 146 16.52 6.88 7.23
CA LYS A 146 16.55 6.00 6.04
C LYS A 146 15.16 5.75 5.47
N MET A 147 14.15 5.58 6.33
CA MET A 147 12.75 5.45 5.88
C MET A 147 12.27 6.71 5.18
N ILE A 148 12.56 7.90 5.73
CA ILE A 148 12.21 9.18 5.11
C ILE A 148 12.90 9.32 3.75
N ALA A 149 14.20 9.00 3.68
CA ALA A 149 14.95 9.05 2.42
C ALA A 149 14.37 8.11 1.36
N TYR A 150 14.00 6.89 1.75
CA TYR A 150 13.34 5.92 0.88
C TYR A 150 11.97 6.43 0.40
N VAL A 151 11.14 6.94 1.30
CA VAL A 151 9.82 7.49 0.95
C VAL A 151 9.94 8.64 -0.02
N ARG A 152 10.92 9.53 0.14
CA ARG A 152 11.16 10.63 -0.80
C ARG A 152 11.59 10.16 -2.20
N GLN A 153 12.24 9.00 -2.31
CA GLN A 153 12.53 8.37 -3.61
C GLN A 153 11.28 7.78 -4.25
N CYS A 154 10.42 7.15 -3.44
CA CYS A 154 9.20 6.51 -3.92
C CYS A 154 8.10 7.53 -4.27
N PHE A 155 8.03 8.65 -3.54
CA PHE A 155 6.94 9.62 -3.58
C PHE A 155 7.50 11.06 -3.66
N PRO A 156 8.18 11.42 -4.76
CA PRO A 156 8.99 12.66 -4.85
C PRO A 156 8.18 13.96 -4.70
N GLY A 157 6.86 13.92 -4.89
CA GLY A 157 5.98 15.08 -4.72
C GLY A 157 5.23 15.11 -3.40
N ALA A 158 5.24 14.04 -2.63
CA ALA A 158 4.45 13.92 -1.41
C ALA A 158 5.12 14.58 -0.20
N ALA A 159 4.32 15.22 0.65
CA ALA A 159 4.76 15.61 1.98
C ALA A 159 4.97 14.35 2.85
N VAL A 160 5.94 14.39 3.77
CA VAL A 160 6.20 13.29 4.70
C VAL A 160 5.92 13.78 6.11
N LEU A 161 5.00 13.11 6.80
CA LEU A 161 4.69 13.34 8.20
C LEU A 161 5.17 12.13 9.02
N VAL A 162 6.00 12.38 10.01
CA VAL A 162 6.40 11.37 11.00
C VAL A 162 5.56 11.58 12.25
N LEU A 163 4.80 10.57 12.65
CA LEU A 163 4.06 10.57 13.90
C LEU A 163 4.87 9.84 14.96
N GLY A 164 4.99 10.46 16.13
CA GLY A 164 5.57 9.83 17.31
C GLY A 164 4.77 8.61 17.77
N VAL A 165 5.36 7.85 18.67
CA VAL A 165 4.70 6.69 19.27
C VAL A 165 3.55 7.12 20.17
N SER A 166 2.50 6.32 20.22
CA SER A 166 1.41 6.47 21.16
C SER A 166 1.80 5.90 22.54
N ASP A 167 1.00 6.18 23.54
CA ASP A 167 1.16 5.61 24.88
C ASP A 167 1.12 4.08 24.84
N ARG A 168 1.97 3.49 25.64
CA ARG A 168 2.03 2.04 25.85
C ARG A 168 2.21 1.73 27.33
N SER A 169 1.51 0.71 27.80
CA SER A 169 1.62 0.21 29.16
C SER A 169 2.20 -1.20 29.19
N VAL A 170 2.86 -1.53 30.28
CA VAL A 170 3.32 -2.87 30.62
C VAL A 170 2.39 -3.44 31.70
N LYS A 171 2.00 -4.69 31.56
CA LYS A 171 1.25 -5.39 32.60
C LYS A 171 2.24 -5.91 33.66
N THR A 172 2.07 -5.47 34.88
CA THR A 172 2.77 -5.92 36.10
C THR A 172 1.83 -6.65 37.04
N ASP A 173 2.32 -7.16 38.15
CA ASP A 173 1.50 -7.77 39.20
C ASP A 173 0.59 -6.72 39.88
N ALA A 174 0.97 -5.45 39.85
CA ALA A 174 0.19 -4.33 40.40
C ALA A 174 -0.84 -3.76 39.40
N GLY A 175 -0.84 -4.20 38.14
CA GLY A 175 -1.73 -3.73 37.09
C GLY A 175 -1.01 -3.25 35.83
N PHE A 176 -1.57 -2.25 35.13
CA PHE A 176 -0.94 -1.65 33.96
C PHE A 176 -0.17 -0.40 34.36
N GLU A 177 1.10 -0.36 34.06
CA GLU A 177 1.98 0.79 34.32
C GLU A 177 2.47 1.40 33.00
N PRO A 178 2.59 2.75 32.89
CA PRO A 178 3.16 3.38 31.71
C PRO A 178 4.56 2.89 31.43
N MET A 179 4.88 2.68 30.15
CA MET A 179 6.22 2.27 29.75
C MET A 179 7.20 3.45 29.84
N ASP A 180 8.23 3.31 30.66
CA ASP A 180 9.22 4.33 30.96
C ASP A 180 10.14 4.71 29.78
N ALA A 181 10.16 3.89 28.73
CA ALA A 181 10.95 4.13 27.52
C ALA A 181 10.33 5.20 26.58
N ILE A 182 9.02 5.47 26.66
CA ILE A 182 8.32 6.38 25.75
C ILE A 182 8.91 7.80 25.75
N PRO A 183 9.13 8.47 26.91
CA PRO A 183 9.69 9.82 26.93
C PRO A 183 11.10 9.93 26.31
N HIS A 184 11.82 8.83 26.16
CA HIS A 184 13.15 8.81 25.56
C HIS A 184 13.09 8.60 24.04
N MET A 185 11.94 8.24 23.50
CA MET A 185 11.72 8.01 22.07
C MET A 185 11.08 9.21 21.38
N LEU A 186 10.30 10.01 22.09
CA LEU A 186 9.71 11.25 21.60
C LEU A 186 10.73 12.37 21.54
#